data_ad547225057646c10d54a75466d5c1d8
#
_entry.id   ad547225057646c10d54a75466d5c1d8
#
_cell.length_a   1.000
_cell.length_b   1.000
_cell.length_c   1.000
_cell.angle_alpha   90.00
_cell.angle_beta   90.00
_cell.angle_gamma   90.00
#
_symmetry.space_group_name_H-M   'P 1'
#
loop_
_entity.id
_entity.type
_entity.pdbx_description
1 polymer ?
#
loop_
_entity_poly.entity_id
_entity_poly.type
_entity_poly.pdbx_seq_one_letter_code
_entity_poly.pdbx_strand_id
1 'polypeptide(L)'
;EIHERLVGSEMCIRDRTLGFGYSLLTGSFTLTLMVLPLITRNTQEALRTVPDSYRTGALGMGSTKWHMIRTILLPSSMPGIVTGIILALGRIVGESAALLFTAGSDYKLPKFTGVFGDNLAKLAHKAMESGGTLTIELYLQMQKGQYDNAFGIGCVLIIIVLILNLLTKLAANKLRRE
;
A
#
# COMPACT_ATOMS: atom_id res chain seq x y z
N GLU A 1 17.67 -2.55 9.44
CA GLU A 1 17.77 -3.92 10.01
C GLU A 1 16.44 -4.67 10.07
N ILE A 2 15.33 -4.08 10.54
CA ILE A 2 14.02 -4.76 10.60
C ILE A 2 13.48 -5.03 9.18
N HIS A 3 13.68 -4.12 8.23
CA HIS A 3 13.25 -4.26 6.85
C HIS A 3 14.00 -5.36 6.08
N GLU A 4 15.32 -5.47 6.28
CA GLU A 4 16.14 -6.52 5.64
C GLU A 4 15.77 -7.91 6.16
N ARG A 5 15.47 -8.02 7.45
CA ARG A 5 15.04 -9.29 8.05
C ARG A 5 13.65 -9.72 7.58
N LEU A 6 12.71 -8.77 7.41
CA LEU A 6 11.39 -9.07 6.88
C LEU A 6 11.46 -9.55 5.42
N VAL A 7 12.18 -8.85 4.56
CA VAL A 7 12.36 -9.25 3.15
C VAL A 7 13.09 -10.59 3.05
N GLY A 8 14.10 -10.85 3.87
CA GLY A 8 14.81 -12.12 3.90
C GLY A 8 13.97 -13.29 4.39
N SER A 9 13.17 -13.10 5.45
CA SER A 9 12.27 -14.15 5.95
C SER A 9 11.14 -14.47 4.98
N GLU A 10 10.61 -13.47 4.29
CA GLU A 10 9.57 -13.61 3.26
C GLU A 10 10.08 -14.40 2.04
N MET A 11 11.33 -14.16 1.63
CA MET A 11 11.99 -14.92 0.57
C MET A 11 12.13 -16.40 0.93
N CYS A 12 12.50 -16.72 2.17
CA CYS A 12 12.62 -18.10 2.63
C CYS A 12 11.27 -18.82 2.75
N ILE A 13 10.23 -18.12 3.21
CA ILE A 13 8.87 -18.68 3.32
C ILE A 13 8.29 -18.93 1.91
N ARG A 14 8.57 -18.05 0.97
CA ARG A 14 8.12 -18.17 -0.43
C ARG A 14 8.66 -19.41 -1.14
N ASP A 15 9.98 -19.63 -1.07
CA ASP A 15 10.64 -20.71 -1.81
C ASP A 15 10.39 -22.10 -1.21
N ARG A 16 10.19 -22.16 0.10
CA ARG A 16 10.17 -23.43 0.82
C ARG A 16 8.77 -23.96 1.15
N THR A 17 7.78 -23.08 1.33
CA THR A 17 6.46 -23.50 1.81
C THR A 17 5.32 -23.34 0.81
N LEU A 18 5.37 -22.38 -0.10
CA LEU A 18 4.24 -22.06 -0.96
C LEU A 18 4.46 -22.30 -2.45
N GLY A 19 5.70 -22.54 -2.91
CA GLY A 19 6.00 -22.81 -4.32
C GLY A 19 5.59 -21.68 -5.29
N PHE A 20 5.23 -20.50 -4.77
CA PHE A 20 4.90 -19.32 -5.56
C PHE A 20 6.21 -18.68 -6.06
N GLY A 21 6.51 -18.85 -7.35
CA GLY A 21 7.62 -18.15 -8.01
C GLY A 21 7.46 -16.62 -7.98
N TYR A 22 8.21 -15.93 -8.81
CA TYR A 22 8.03 -14.47 -9.01
C TYR A 22 6.63 -14.20 -9.52
N SER A 23 5.78 -13.56 -8.69
CA SER A 23 4.41 -13.25 -9.07
C SER A 23 3.94 -11.93 -8.45
N LEU A 24 3.01 -11.25 -9.12
CA LEU A 24 2.37 -10.03 -8.59
C LEU A 24 1.65 -10.29 -7.27
N LEU A 25 1.09 -11.49 -7.07
CA LEU A 25 0.47 -11.87 -5.80
C LEU A 25 1.48 -11.91 -4.66
N THR A 26 2.64 -12.52 -4.88
CA THR A 26 3.71 -12.57 -3.88
C THR A 26 4.20 -11.16 -3.54
N GLY A 27 4.38 -10.30 -4.57
CA GLY A 27 4.74 -8.89 -4.36
C GLY A 27 3.71 -8.12 -3.55
N SER A 28 2.42 -8.29 -3.86
CA SER A 28 1.34 -7.61 -3.13
C SER A 28 1.23 -8.06 -1.66
N PHE A 29 1.44 -9.35 -1.40
CA PHE A 29 1.45 -9.90 -0.05
C PHE A 29 2.62 -9.36 0.77
N THR A 30 3.82 -9.32 0.17
CA THR A 30 5.02 -8.75 0.81
C THR A 30 4.82 -7.28 1.15
N LEU A 31 4.30 -6.47 0.22
CA LEU A 31 3.99 -5.06 0.48
C LEU A 31 2.95 -4.90 1.60
N THR A 32 1.92 -5.75 1.62
CA THR A 32 0.90 -5.72 2.65
C THR A 32 1.50 -5.97 4.03
N LEU A 33 2.33 -7.01 4.19
CA LEU A 33 2.99 -7.32 5.45
C LEU A 33 3.95 -6.20 5.88
N MET A 34 4.63 -5.57 4.93
CA MET A 34 5.55 -4.47 5.20
C MET A 34 4.84 -3.17 5.63
N VAL A 35 3.68 -2.90 5.06
CA VAL A 35 2.92 -1.66 5.32
C VAL A 35 1.98 -1.81 6.52
N LEU A 36 1.57 -3.03 6.84
CA LEU A 36 0.66 -3.32 7.95
C LEU A 36 1.12 -2.74 9.29
N PRO A 37 2.39 -2.91 9.75
CA PRO A 37 2.86 -2.31 10.99
C PRO A 37 2.78 -0.78 10.98
N LEU A 38 3.06 -0.16 9.82
CA LEU A 38 3.02 1.30 9.66
C LEU A 38 1.59 1.82 9.83
N ILE A 39 0.62 1.22 9.13
CA ILE A 39 -0.80 1.61 9.23
C ILE A 39 -1.32 1.38 10.64
N THR A 40 -1.01 0.23 11.24
CA THR A 40 -1.44 -0.11 12.60
C THR A 40 -0.93 0.92 13.61
N ARG A 41 0.34 1.28 13.52
CA ARG A 41 0.96 2.26 14.42
C ARG A 41 0.35 3.66 14.27
N ASN A 42 0.21 4.13 13.05
CA ASN A 42 -0.41 5.43 12.77
C ASN A 42 -1.88 5.47 13.24
N THR A 43 -2.63 4.40 13.01
CA THR A 43 -4.02 4.29 13.50
C THR A 43 -4.09 4.28 15.02
N GLN A 44 -3.17 3.57 15.69
CA GLN A 44 -3.09 3.55 17.14
C GLN A 44 -2.76 4.94 17.70
N GLU A 45 -1.83 5.66 17.11
CA GLU A 45 -1.51 7.03 17.48
C GLU A 45 -2.68 7.97 17.28
N ALA A 46 -3.37 7.87 16.13
CA ALA A 46 -4.56 8.66 15.85
C ALA A 46 -5.69 8.42 16.86
N LEU A 47 -5.89 7.18 17.30
CA LEU A 47 -6.86 6.85 18.35
C LEU A 47 -6.45 7.37 19.74
N ARG A 48 -5.16 7.48 20.01
CA ARG A 48 -4.64 8.01 21.28
C ARG A 48 -4.75 9.54 21.38
N THR A 49 -4.79 10.25 20.26
CA THR A 49 -4.95 11.72 20.26
C THR A 49 -6.36 12.15 20.66
N VAL A 50 -7.35 11.25 20.65
CA VAL A 50 -8.71 11.55 21.09
C VAL A 50 -8.73 11.68 22.62
N PRO A 51 -9.18 12.83 23.17
CA PRO A 51 -9.22 13.06 24.62
C PRO A 51 -10.02 12.01 25.38
N ASP A 52 -9.54 11.64 26.57
CA ASP A 52 -10.20 10.61 27.39
C ASP A 52 -11.59 11.04 27.91
N SER A 53 -11.89 12.33 27.92
CA SER A 53 -13.22 12.86 28.24
C SER A 53 -14.32 12.30 27.33
N TYR A 54 -14.02 12.04 26.06
CA TYR A 54 -14.97 11.38 25.15
C TYR A 54 -15.26 9.95 25.54
N ARG A 55 -14.25 9.23 26.07
CA ARG A 55 -14.39 7.85 26.52
C ARG A 55 -15.18 7.77 27.82
N THR A 56 -14.78 8.59 28.79
CA THR A 56 -15.46 8.61 30.10
C THR A 56 -16.88 9.14 30.01
N GLY A 57 -17.12 10.19 29.19
CA GLY A 57 -18.45 10.71 28.94
C GLY A 57 -19.40 9.70 28.29
N ALA A 58 -18.93 8.99 27.28
CA ALA A 58 -19.72 7.94 26.61
C ALA A 58 -20.08 6.79 27.56
N LEU A 59 -19.12 6.32 28.34
CA LEU A 59 -19.35 5.26 29.32
C LEU A 59 -20.25 5.71 30.46
N GLY A 60 -20.12 6.98 30.89
CA GLY A 60 -21.00 7.59 31.91
C GLY A 60 -22.47 7.69 31.48
N MET A 61 -22.73 7.83 30.18
CA MET A 61 -24.08 7.78 29.60
C MET A 61 -24.60 6.35 29.38
N GLY A 62 -23.86 5.32 29.80
CA GLY A 62 -24.28 3.91 29.70
C GLY A 62 -24.04 3.29 28.33
N SER A 63 -23.23 3.91 27.45
CA SER A 63 -22.93 3.31 26.16
C SER A 63 -21.99 2.09 26.29
N THR A 64 -22.18 1.06 25.43
CA THR A 64 -21.29 -0.09 25.39
C THR A 64 -19.94 0.30 24.76
N LYS A 65 -18.86 -0.39 25.13
CA LYS A 65 -17.51 -0.16 24.58
C LYS A 65 -17.48 -0.18 23.05
N TRP A 66 -18.23 -1.10 22.44
CA TRP A 66 -18.29 -1.22 20.98
C TRP A 66 -19.00 -0.03 20.34
N HIS A 67 -20.09 0.41 20.91
CA HIS A 67 -20.83 1.58 20.45
C HIS A 67 -19.96 2.85 20.56
N MET A 68 -19.29 3.05 21.69
CA MET A 68 -18.35 4.16 21.90
C MET A 68 -17.24 4.19 20.84
N ILE A 69 -16.62 3.04 20.56
CA ILE A 69 -15.54 2.95 19.56
C ILE A 69 -16.05 3.33 18.18
N ARG A 70 -17.17 2.76 17.75
CA ARG A 70 -17.66 2.94 16.38
C ARG A 70 -18.28 4.32 16.12
N THR A 71 -18.96 4.88 17.12
CA THR A 71 -19.74 6.11 16.94
C THR A 71 -18.97 7.37 17.36
N ILE A 72 -18.03 7.26 18.29
CA ILE A 72 -17.34 8.42 18.84
C ILE A 72 -15.85 8.38 18.51
N LEU A 73 -15.13 7.31 18.89
CA LEU A 73 -13.67 7.28 18.73
C LEU A 73 -13.24 7.23 17.27
N LEU A 74 -13.83 6.35 16.49
CA LEU A 74 -13.45 6.14 15.10
C LEU A 74 -13.67 7.40 14.25
N PRO A 75 -14.84 8.06 14.26
CA PRO A 75 -15.03 9.31 13.52
C PRO A 75 -14.11 10.44 14.00
N SER A 76 -13.87 10.56 15.30
CA SER A 76 -12.99 11.59 15.86
C SER A 76 -11.52 11.40 15.48
N SER A 77 -11.07 10.16 15.28
CA SER A 77 -9.70 9.82 14.88
C SER A 77 -9.48 9.77 13.36
N MET A 78 -10.55 9.87 12.54
CA MET A 78 -10.48 9.76 11.08
C MET A 78 -9.42 10.65 10.43
N PRO A 79 -9.22 11.93 10.81
CA PRO A 79 -8.19 12.77 10.20
C PRO A 79 -6.78 12.19 10.35
N GLY A 80 -6.46 11.62 11.52
CA GLY A 80 -5.18 10.97 11.78
C GLY A 80 -5.02 9.66 11.01
N ILE A 81 -6.08 8.83 10.95
CA ILE A 81 -6.08 7.58 10.18
C ILE A 81 -5.83 7.85 8.70
N VAL A 82 -6.53 8.84 8.12
CA VAL A 82 -6.36 9.21 6.72
C VAL A 82 -4.94 9.69 6.43
N THR A 83 -4.35 10.46 7.34
CA THR A 83 -2.93 10.86 7.22
C THR A 83 -2.01 9.64 7.20
N GLY A 84 -2.25 8.66 8.05
CA GLY A 84 -1.52 7.39 8.07
C GLY A 84 -1.64 6.61 6.75
N ILE A 85 -2.82 6.57 6.14
CA ILE A 85 -3.06 5.94 4.84
C ILE A 85 -2.28 6.66 3.73
N ILE A 86 -2.27 7.99 3.72
CA ILE A 86 -1.50 8.79 2.74
C ILE A 86 0.00 8.47 2.82
N LEU A 87 0.54 8.40 4.03
CA LEU A 87 1.94 8.04 4.26
C LEU A 87 2.24 6.61 3.79
N ALA A 88 1.33 5.68 4.04
CA ALA A 88 1.45 4.30 3.60
C ALA A 88 1.44 4.18 2.06
N LEU A 89 0.55 4.91 1.39
CA LEU A 89 0.50 4.95 -0.09
C LEU A 89 1.79 5.50 -0.69
N GLY A 90 2.34 6.58 -0.12
CA GLY A 90 3.62 7.13 -0.56
C GLY A 90 4.76 6.12 -0.43
N ARG A 91 4.77 5.33 0.64
CA ARG A 91 5.76 4.28 0.84
C ARG A 91 5.61 3.13 -0.15
N ILE A 92 4.38 2.65 -0.40
CA ILE A 92 4.11 1.58 -1.38
C ILE A 92 4.62 1.96 -2.76
N VAL A 93 4.36 3.19 -3.21
CA VAL A 93 4.80 3.66 -4.54
C VAL A 93 6.32 3.78 -4.62
N GLY A 94 7.00 4.12 -3.52
CA GLY A 94 8.47 4.24 -3.47
C GLY A 94 9.21 2.91 -3.33
N GLU A 95 8.54 1.81 -2.99
CA GLU A 95 9.20 0.54 -2.69
C GLU A 95 9.52 -0.24 -3.96
N SER A 96 10.78 -0.21 -4.40
CA SER A 96 11.26 -0.94 -5.58
C SER A 96 12.00 -2.23 -5.22
N ALA A 97 12.79 -2.22 -4.15
CA ALA A 97 13.67 -3.33 -3.82
C ALA A 97 12.90 -4.60 -3.45
N ALA A 98 11.90 -4.50 -2.57
CA ALA A 98 11.08 -5.66 -2.19
C ALA A 98 10.32 -6.22 -3.39
N LEU A 99 9.79 -5.38 -4.27
CA LEU A 99 9.06 -5.80 -5.47
C LEU A 99 9.96 -6.46 -6.50
N LEU A 100 11.19 -5.99 -6.69
CA LEU A 100 12.15 -6.60 -7.61
C LEU A 100 12.41 -8.07 -7.26
N PHE A 101 12.54 -8.38 -5.96
CA PHE A 101 12.82 -9.73 -5.49
C PHE A 101 11.58 -10.62 -5.34
N THR A 102 10.38 -10.07 -5.33
CA THR A 102 9.14 -10.83 -5.10
C THR A 102 8.21 -10.88 -6.30
N ALA A 103 8.04 -9.80 -7.03
CA ALA A 103 7.17 -9.72 -8.20
C ALA A 103 7.90 -9.93 -9.54
N GLY A 104 9.23 -9.72 -9.56
CA GLY A 104 10.04 -9.82 -10.77
C GLY A 104 10.03 -8.54 -11.62
N SER A 105 10.51 -8.62 -12.86
CA SER A 105 10.72 -7.48 -13.77
C SER A 105 10.17 -7.72 -15.19
N ASP A 106 9.14 -8.53 -15.35
CA ASP A 106 8.57 -8.85 -16.67
C ASP A 106 7.58 -7.76 -17.14
N TYR A 107 7.68 -7.36 -18.41
CA TYR A 107 6.93 -6.22 -19.01
C TYR A 107 5.77 -6.65 -19.92
N LYS A 108 5.27 -7.85 -19.81
CA LYS A 108 4.15 -8.30 -20.65
C LYS A 108 2.84 -7.63 -20.22
N LEU A 109 2.47 -6.58 -20.96
CA LEU A 109 1.17 -5.94 -20.77
C LEU A 109 0.02 -6.88 -21.19
N PRO A 110 -1.04 -7.01 -20.38
CA PRO A 110 -2.22 -7.77 -20.76
C PRO A 110 -2.92 -7.11 -21.95
N LYS A 111 -3.17 -7.87 -23.02
CA LYS A 111 -4.02 -7.40 -24.12
C LYS A 111 -5.48 -7.52 -23.68
N PHE A 112 -6.10 -6.40 -23.38
CA PHE A 112 -7.53 -6.36 -23.04
C PHE A 112 -8.35 -6.59 -24.31
N THR A 113 -9.05 -7.70 -24.37
CA THR A 113 -10.02 -8.02 -25.42
C THR A 113 -11.42 -7.94 -24.83
N GLY A 114 -12.25 -7.11 -25.37
CA GLY A 114 -13.58 -6.59 -25.02
C GLY A 114 -14.64 -7.37 -24.22
N VAL A 115 -14.38 -8.53 -23.65
CA VAL A 115 -15.37 -9.30 -22.87
C VAL A 115 -15.00 -9.27 -21.37
N PHE A 116 -15.90 -8.77 -20.53
CA PHE A 116 -15.66 -8.51 -19.11
C PHE A 116 -15.29 -9.78 -18.30
N GLY A 117 -15.91 -10.93 -18.59
CA GLY A 117 -15.62 -12.20 -17.93
C GLY A 117 -14.26 -12.79 -18.26
N ASP A 118 -13.84 -12.71 -19.52
CA ASP A 118 -12.51 -13.13 -19.99
C ASP A 118 -11.40 -12.25 -19.44
N ASN A 119 -11.69 -10.97 -19.24
CA ASN A 119 -10.73 -10.02 -18.65
C ASN A 119 -10.46 -10.31 -17.18
N LEU A 120 -11.47 -10.74 -16.41
CA LEU A 120 -11.30 -11.10 -15.00
C LEU A 120 -10.46 -12.37 -14.83
N ALA A 121 -10.69 -13.39 -15.65
CA ALA A 121 -9.87 -14.62 -15.66
C ALA A 121 -8.43 -14.34 -16.10
N LYS A 122 -8.23 -13.48 -17.11
CA LYS A 122 -6.91 -13.02 -17.55
C LYS A 122 -6.19 -12.20 -16.48
N LEU A 123 -6.93 -11.37 -15.74
CA LEU A 123 -6.38 -10.59 -14.63
C LEU A 123 -5.93 -11.51 -13.48
N ALA A 124 -6.72 -12.53 -13.14
CA ALA A 124 -6.36 -13.51 -12.13
C ALA A 124 -5.12 -14.33 -12.54
N HIS A 125 -5.05 -14.75 -13.82
CA HIS A 125 -3.86 -15.44 -14.36
C HIS A 125 -2.63 -14.53 -14.35
N LYS A 126 -2.80 -13.27 -14.74
CA LYS A 126 -1.72 -12.25 -14.71
C LYS A 126 -1.22 -11.95 -13.30
N ALA A 127 -2.07 -12.03 -12.28
CA ALA A 127 -1.66 -11.86 -10.89
C ALA A 127 -0.71 -12.98 -10.41
N MET A 128 -0.73 -14.13 -11.07
CA MET A 128 0.19 -15.26 -10.83
C MET A 128 1.46 -15.18 -11.68
N GLU A 129 1.52 -14.31 -12.68
CA GLU A 129 2.72 -14.06 -13.47
C GLU A 129 3.61 -13.00 -12.83
N SER A 130 4.88 -12.97 -13.23
CA SER A 130 5.79 -11.89 -12.83
C SER A 130 5.37 -10.56 -13.47
N GLY A 131 5.53 -9.47 -12.74
CA GLY A 131 5.19 -8.12 -13.22
C GLY A 131 6.17 -7.08 -12.71
N GLY A 132 6.56 -6.17 -13.59
CA GLY A 132 7.40 -5.03 -13.25
C GLY A 132 6.58 -3.81 -12.84
N THR A 133 7.07 -3.05 -11.88
CA THR A 133 6.55 -1.73 -11.53
C THR A 133 7.41 -0.64 -12.15
N LEU A 134 6.86 0.58 -12.25
CA LEU A 134 7.61 1.74 -12.74
C LEU A 134 8.89 2.00 -11.93
N THR A 135 8.87 1.75 -10.63
CA THR A 135 10.02 1.89 -9.74
C THR A 135 11.12 0.87 -10.03
N ILE A 136 10.73 -0.36 -10.38
CA ILE A 136 11.67 -1.41 -10.82
C ILE A 136 12.29 -1.03 -12.16
N GLU A 137 11.50 -0.52 -13.10
CA GLU A 137 12.02 -0.08 -14.39
C GLU A 137 13.05 1.05 -14.24
N LEU A 138 12.72 2.06 -13.44
CA LEU A 138 13.65 3.13 -13.12
C LEU A 138 14.99 2.58 -12.61
N TYR A 139 14.93 1.64 -11.66
CA TYR A 139 16.13 1.02 -11.10
C TYR A 139 16.93 0.25 -12.16
N LEU A 140 16.27 -0.53 -13.02
CA LEU A 140 16.92 -1.31 -14.08
C LEU A 140 17.54 -0.42 -15.16
N GLN A 141 16.89 0.69 -15.54
CA GLN A 141 17.43 1.66 -16.48
C GLN A 141 18.68 2.36 -15.92
N MET A 142 18.69 2.68 -14.63
CA MET A 142 19.88 3.21 -13.96
C MET A 142 21.03 2.19 -13.96
N GLN A 143 20.76 0.92 -13.69
CA GLN A 143 21.78 -0.13 -13.75
C GLN A 143 22.35 -0.37 -15.15
N LYS A 144 21.53 -0.20 -16.19
CA LYS A 144 21.95 -0.29 -17.59
C LYS A 144 22.72 0.95 -18.10
N GLY A 145 22.89 1.98 -17.26
CA GLY A 145 23.54 3.24 -17.63
C GLY A 145 22.70 4.14 -18.53
N GLN A 146 21.41 3.86 -18.71
CA GLN A 146 20.49 4.65 -19.54
C GLN A 146 19.83 5.75 -18.68
N TYR A 147 20.60 6.72 -18.27
CA TYR A 147 20.18 7.77 -17.35
C TYR A 147 19.05 8.65 -17.90
N ASP A 148 19.03 8.94 -19.20
CA ASP A 148 18.00 9.78 -19.82
C ASP A 148 16.60 9.13 -19.68
N ASN A 149 16.49 7.83 -19.93
CA ASN A 149 15.26 7.08 -19.74
C ASN A 149 14.87 7.00 -18.26
N ALA A 150 15.85 6.78 -17.38
CA ALA A 150 15.61 6.72 -15.92
C ALA A 150 15.06 8.06 -15.40
N PHE A 151 15.63 9.19 -15.81
CA PHE A 151 15.11 10.51 -15.44
C PHE A 151 13.68 10.74 -15.94
N GLY A 152 13.37 10.33 -17.18
CA GLY A 152 12.00 10.40 -17.71
C GLY A 152 10.99 9.62 -16.85
N ILE A 153 11.32 8.38 -16.49
CA ILE A 153 10.48 7.54 -15.61
C ILE A 153 10.35 8.16 -14.22
N GLY A 154 11.44 8.73 -13.69
CA GLY A 154 11.43 9.42 -12.41
C GLY A 154 10.48 10.62 -12.38
N CYS A 155 10.47 11.43 -13.42
CA CYS A 155 9.53 12.55 -13.56
C CYS A 155 8.08 12.07 -13.57
N VAL A 156 7.77 11.02 -14.32
CA VAL A 156 6.42 10.43 -14.35
C VAL A 156 6.01 9.92 -12.98
N LEU A 157 6.92 9.24 -12.27
CA LEU A 157 6.65 8.77 -10.90
C LEU A 157 6.33 9.91 -9.94
N ILE A 158 7.10 11.00 -9.97
CA ILE A 158 6.85 12.17 -9.13
C ILE A 158 5.46 12.74 -9.41
N ILE A 159 5.08 12.89 -10.68
CA ILE A 159 3.76 13.39 -11.07
C ILE A 159 2.66 12.47 -10.53
N ILE A 160 2.79 11.15 -10.69
CA ILE A 160 1.82 10.17 -10.18
C ILE A 160 1.68 10.29 -8.66
N VAL A 161 2.78 10.36 -7.91
CA VAL A 161 2.76 10.50 -6.45
C VAL A 161 2.10 11.80 -6.02
N LEU A 162 2.37 12.91 -6.70
CA LEU A 162 1.73 14.21 -6.41
C LEU A 162 0.22 14.15 -6.66
N ILE A 163 -0.21 13.55 -7.77
CA ILE A 163 -1.64 13.37 -8.08
C ILE A 163 -2.31 12.51 -7.03
N LEU A 164 -1.72 11.36 -6.66
CA LEU A 164 -2.25 10.48 -5.62
C LEU A 164 -2.38 11.19 -4.27
N ASN A 165 -1.36 11.95 -3.86
CA ASN A 165 -1.38 12.72 -2.62
C ASN A 165 -2.45 13.82 -2.64
N LEU A 166 -2.64 14.48 -3.78
CA LEU A 166 -3.68 15.48 -3.94
C LEU A 166 -5.08 14.87 -3.87
N LEU A 167 -5.30 13.75 -4.58
CA LEU A 167 -6.59 13.05 -4.58
C LEU A 167 -6.95 12.53 -3.18
N THR A 168 -6.00 11.92 -2.46
CA THR A 168 -6.22 11.45 -1.09
C THR A 168 -6.50 12.60 -0.14
N LYS A 169 -5.80 13.74 -0.27
CA LYS A 169 -6.06 14.94 0.52
C LYS A 169 -7.46 15.54 0.25
N LEU A 170 -7.87 15.56 -1.01
CA LEU A 170 -9.22 16.02 -1.37
C LEU A 170 -10.31 15.09 -0.82
N ALA A 171 -10.12 13.77 -0.95
CA ALA A 171 -11.03 12.78 -0.38
C ALA A 171 -11.13 12.90 1.15
N ALA A 172 -10.00 13.07 1.84
CA ALA A 172 -9.93 13.30 3.28
C ALA A 172 -10.70 14.56 3.72
N ASN A 173 -10.52 15.66 2.98
CA ASN A 173 -11.21 16.92 3.27
C ASN A 173 -12.73 16.81 3.06
N LYS A 174 -13.17 16.01 2.10
CA LYS A 174 -14.59 15.76 1.87
C LYS A 174 -15.22 14.96 3.02
N LEU A 175 -14.54 13.90 3.46
CA LEU A 175 -14.96 13.07 4.61
C LEU A 175 -14.97 13.84 5.95
N ARG A 176 -14.19 14.89 6.07
CA ARG A 176 -14.14 15.74 7.28
C ARG A 176 -15.30 16.74 7.35
N ARG A 177 -15.93 17.04 6.22
CA ARG A 177 -17.03 18.03 6.14
C ARG A 177 -18.42 17.42 6.34
N GLU A 178 -18.54 16.11 6.26
CA GLU A 178 -19.73 15.33 6.62
C GLU A 178 -19.63 14.85 8.08
#